data_413552b8cefc63356a90159282729dd8
#
_entry.id   413552b8cefc63356a90159282729dd8
#
_cell.length_a   1.000
_cell.length_b   1.000
_cell.length_c   1.000
_cell.angle_alpha   90.00
_cell.angle_beta   90.00
_cell.angle_gamma   90.00
#
_symmetry.space_group_name_H-M   'P 1'
#
loop_
_entity.id
_entity.type
_entity.pdbx_description
1 polymer ?
#
loop_
_entity_poly.entity_id
_entity_poly.type
_entity_poly.pdbx_seq_one_letter_code
_entity_poly.pdbx_strand_id
1 'polypeptide(L)'
;MPDAPHVERRVREAVAEGASIIDVGGYSSRPGADEVSPGEEWRRVELGVEAVRRLAPGMAVSVDTFRSEVAARAIERFGPLIINDISAGELDPAMPAVAAKYGVPYIAMHMKGDPKTMQSLTDYKRDITAEVVAYFEARVAALLAAGIAREHLVLDPGFGFAKTTEQNYELLAGLHRLCALGYPVLAGLSRKSMIYRVLGATPAQSLAGTVALGWECLRQGAAILRVHDVREAVDTVRIFNAYVQNSGEICQMKK
;
A
#
# COMPACT_ATOMS: atom_id res chain seq x y z
N MET A 1 -17.29 -0.35 15.09
CA MET A 1 -15.81 -0.22 15.21
C MET A 1 -15.22 -1.56 15.59
N PRO A 2 -14.07 -1.98 15.08
CA PRO A 2 -13.39 -3.14 15.62
C PRO A 2 -12.98 -2.83 17.08
N ASP A 3 -13.38 -3.71 17.99
CA ASP A 3 -12.94 -3.70 19.38
C ASP A 3 -11.58 -4.38 19.54
N ALA A 4 -10.96 -4.28 20.71
CA ALA A 4 -9.67 -4.89 20.97
C ALA A 4 -9.63 -6.40 20.66
N PRO A 5 -10.63 -7.22 21.03
CA PRO A 5 -10.67 -8.64 20.68
C PRO A 5 -10.64 -8.90 19.16
N HIS A 6 -11.35 -8.09 18.38
CA HIS A 6 -11.33 -8.21 16.91
C HIS A 6 -9.95 -7.91 16.33
N VAL A 7 -9.32 -6.80 16.77
CA VAL A 7 -7.98 -6.41 16.34
C VAL A 7 -6.97 -7.50 16.68
N GLU A 8 -6.98 -8.02 17.90
CA GLU A 8 -6.09 -9.09 18.33
C GLU A 8 -6.25 -10.37 17.51
N ARG A 9 -7.50 -10.77 17.23
CA ARG A 9 -7.77 -11.92 16.36
C ARG A 9 -7.16 -11.73 14.98
N ARG A 10 -7.37 -10.56 14.34
CA ARG A 10 -6.81 -10.26 13.01
C ARG A 10 -5.28 -10.26 13.01
N VAL A 11 -4.65 -9.75 14.06
CA VAL A 11 -3.19 -9.82 14.21
C VAL A 11 -2.72 -11.28 14.30
N ARG A 12 -3.35 -12.11 15.15
CA ARG A 12 -2.99 -13.53 15.28
C ARG A 12 -3.15 -14.29 13.98
N GLU A 13 -4.26 -14.07 13.26
CA GLU A 13 -4.53 -14.66 11.96
C GLU A 13 -3.44 -14.27 10.95
N ALA A 14 -3.15 -12.97 10.77
CA ALA A 14 -2.15 -12.48 9.84
C ALA A 14 -0.75 -13.07 10.13
N VAL A 15 -0.36 -13.12 11.41
CA VAL A 15 0.92 -13.73 11.83
C VAL A 15 0.95 -15.22 11.51
N ALA A 16 -0.10 -15.97 11.86
CA ALA A 16 -0.19 -17.41 11.61
C ALA A 16 -0.23 -17.75 10.11
N GLU A 17 -0.75 -16.86 9.29
CA GLU A 17 -0.81 -16.99 7.84
C GLU A 17 0.48 -16.56 7.13
N GLY A 18 1.43 -15.97 7.86
CA GLY A 18 2.78 -15.65 7.36
C GLY A 18 2.93 -14.24 6.81
N ALA A 19 2.16 -13.27 7.28
CA ALA A 19 2.40 -11.86 6.96
C ALA A 19 3.82 -11.44 7.35
N SER A 20 4.49 -10.67 6.50
CA SER A 20 5.80 -10.08 6.79
C SER A 20 5.69 -8.67 7.38
N ILE A 21 4.61 -7.97 7.07
CA ILE A 21 4.30 -6.62 7.55
C ILE A 21 2.82 -6.58 7.92
N ILE A 22 2.47 -5.96 9.04
CA ILE A 22 1.08 -5.68 9.39
C ILE A 22 0.83 -4.18 9.21
N ASP A 23 -0.14 -3.84 8.35
CA ASP A 23 -0.53 -2.47 8.06
C ASP A 23 -1.72 -2.06 8.96
N VAL A 24 -1.51 -1.01 9.76
CA VAL A 24 -2.47 -0.53 10.77
C VAL A 24 -3.00 0.83 10.36
N GLY A 25 -4.29 0.93 10.07
CA GLY A 25 -4.95 2.19 9.72
C GLY A 25 -6.09 2.55 10.67
N GLY A 26 -6.17 3.84 11.03
CA GLY A 26 -7.26 4.39 11.84
C GLY A 26 -8.33 5.11 11.00
N TYR A 27 -8.04 5.43 9.75
CA TYR A 27 -8.90 6.14 8.81
C TYR A 27 -9.28 5.23 7.63
N SER A 28 -10.52 5.25 7.20
CA SER A 28 -10.94 4.51 6.01
C SER A 28 -10.94 5.42 4.78
N SER A 29 -10.10 5.13 3.82
CA SER A 29 -10.06 5.81 2.52
C SER A 29 -11.09 5.29 1.51
N ARG A 30 -12.01 4.39 1.92
CA ARG A 30 -13.08 3.89 1.05
C ARG A 30 -14.05 5.01 0.70
N PRO A 31 -14.54 5.08 -0.55
CA PRO A 31 -15.56 6.05 -0.93
C PRO A 31 -16.77 5.98 0.01
N GLY A 32 -17.23 7.14 0.49
CA GLY A 32 -18.39 7.23 1.39
C GLY A 32 -18.13 6.88 2.85
N ALA A 33 -16.87 6.65 3.25
CA ALA A 33 -16.53 6.47 4.64
C ALA A 33 -16.67 7.80 5.43
N ASP A 34 -17.10 7.68 6.68
CA ASP A 34 -17.19 8.82 7.60
C ASP A 34 -15.80 9.41 7.86
N GLU A 35 -15.79 10.74 8.04
CA GLU A 35 -14.57 11.43 8.45
C GLU A 35 -14.20 11.08 9.89
N VAL A 36 -12.91 10.82 10.09
CA VAL A 36 -12.36 10.47 11.39
C VAL A 36 -11.48 11.62 11.88
N SER A 37 -11.73 12.09 13.12
CA SER A 37 -10.88 13.11 13.72
C SER A 37 -9.45 12.59 13.97
N PRO A 38 -8.43 13.47 14.03
CA PRO A 38 -7.06 13.05 14.33
C PRO A 38 -6.94 12.28 15.66
N GLY A 39 -7.67 12.71 16.68
CA GLY A 39 -7.68 12.04 17.98
C GLY A 39 -8.27 10.64 17.94
N GLU A 40 -9.35 10.44 17.19
CA GLU A 40 -9.95 9.11 17.03
C GLU A 40 -9.11 8.21 16.12
N GLU A 41 -8.50 8.76 15.06
CA GLU A 41 -7.54 8.03 14.23
C GLU A 41 -6.36 7.54 15.07
N TRP A 42 -5.78 8.43 15.88
CA TRP A 42 -4.71 8.05 16.79
C TRP A 42 -5.12 6.91 17.73
N ARG A 43 -6.28 7.02 18.38
CA ARG A 43 -6.78 5.98 19.29
C ARG A 43 -6.87 4.61 18.61
N ARG A 44 -7.29 4.56 17.35
CA ARG A 44 -7.37 3.32 16.57
C ARG A 44 -5.99 2.78 16.19
N VAL A 45 -5.10 3.67 15.74
CA VAL A 45 -3.71 3.32 15.41
C VAL A 45 -2.99 2.79 16.65
N GLU A 46 -3.10 3.49 17.79
CA GLU A 46 -2.51 3.07 19.06
C GLU A 46 -2.95 1.66 19.46
N LEU A 47 -4.26 1.40 19.44
CA LEU A 47 -4.83 0.07 19.73
C LEU A 47 -4.27 -1.01 18.79
N GLY A 48 -4.19 -0.72 17.51
CA GLY A 48 -3.69 -1.68 16.51
C GLY A 48 -2.21 -1.97 16.69
N VAL A 49 -1.38 -0.95 16.82
CA VAL A 49 0.07 -1.11 16.96
C VAL A 49 0.42 -1.78 18.30
N GLU A 50 -0.25 -1.42 19.40
CA GLU A 50 -0.10 -2.11 20.69
C GLU A 50 -0.40 -3.61 20.59
N ALA A 51 -1.49 -3.96 19.89
CA ALA A 51 -1.83 -5.36 19.68
C ALA A 51 -0.73 -6.11 18.91
N VAL A 52 -0.19 -5.51 17.82
CA VAL A 52 0.91 -6.13 17.06
C VAL A 52 2.16 -6.26 17.93
N ARG A 53 2.60 -5.20 18.60
CA ARG A 53 3.81 -5.22 19.44
C ARG A 53 3.72 -6.26 20.57
N ARG A 54 2.54 -6.46 21.14
CA ARG A 54 2.31 -7.45 22.20
C ARG A 54 2.24 -8.88 21.68
N LEU A 55 1.58 -9.11 20.53
CA LEU A 55 1.31 -10.45 20.02
C LEU A 55 2.41 -10.97 19.09
N ALA A 56 3.14 -10.07 18.45
CA ALA A 56 4.22 -10.36 17.50
C ALA A 56 5.35 -9.31 17.61
N PRO A 57 6.16 -9.32 18.69
CA PRO A 57 7.13 -8.24 18.99
C PRO A 57 8.14 -7.95 17.88
N GLY A 58 8.48 -8.95 17.05
CA GLY A 58 9.42 -8.81 15.93
C GLY A 58 8.77 -8.45 14.59
N MET A 59 7.44 -8.29 14.54
CA MET A 59 6.72 -8.00 13.31
C MET A 59 6.98 -6.57 12.84
N ALA A 60 7.29 -6.41 11.55
CA ALA A 60 7.30 -5.10 10.93
C ALA A 60 5.87 -4.52 10.88
N VAL A 61 5.73 -3.25 11.22
CA VAL A 61 4.43 -2.55 11.24
C VAL A 61 4.49 -1.35 10.32
N SER A 62 3.49 -1.20 9.46
CA SER A 62 3.22 0.06 8.78
C SER A 62 2.00 0.75 9.40
N VAL A 63 1.99 2.08 9.35
CA VAL A 63 0.86 2.92 9.79
C VAL A 63 0.29 3.61 8.56
N ASP A 64 -0.96 3.22 8.20
CA ASP A 64 -1.73 3.80 7.09
C ASP A 64 -2.37 5.11 7.58
N THR A 65 -1.69 6.22 7.30
CA THR A 65 -2.12 7.56 7.64
C THR A 65 -1.52 8.59 6.70
N PHE A 66 -2.30 9.60 6.35
CA PHE A 66 -1.83 10.81 5.64
C PHE A 66 -1.59 12.01 6.59
N ARG A 67 -1.71 11.79 7.92
CA ARG A 67 -1.50 12.84 8.92
C ARG A 67 -0.15 12.69 9.59
N SER A 68 0.71 13.68 9.41
CA SER A 68 2.07 13.71 9.97
C SER A 68 2.09 13.63 11.50
N GLU A 69 1.10 14.23 12.16
CA GLU A 69 0.97 14.17 13.63
C GLU A 69 0.73 12.73 14.11
N VAL A 70 -0.15 11.98 13.42
CA VAL A 70 -0.44 10.57 13.77
C VAL A 70 0.80 9.71 13.55
N ALA A 71 1.48 9.90 12.42
CA ALA A 71 2.72 9.17 12.09
C ALA A 71 3.83 9.45 13.11
N ALA A 72 4.09 10.73 13.41
CA ALA A 72 5.10 11.13 14.39
C ALA A 72 4.82 10.53 15.77
N ARG A 73 3.59 10.66 16.25
CA ARG A 73 3.16 10.13 17.54
C ARG A 73 3.28 8.60 17.61
N ALA A 74 2.97 7.90 16.52
CA ALA A 74 3.14 6.44 16.46
C ALA A 74 4.61 6.03 16.58
N ILE A 75 5.51 6.72 15.87
CA ILE A 75 6.95 6.46 15.94
C ILE A 75 7.51 6.79 17.33
N GLU A 76 7.13 7.91 17.92
CA GLU A 76 7.57 8.32 19.26
C GLU A 76 7.11 7.34 20.36
N ARG A 77 5.92 6.78 20.20
CA ARG A 77 5.34 5.83 21.17
C ARG A 77 5.86 4.41 21.05
N PHE A 78 6.07 3.92 19.81
CA PHE A 78 6.30 2.49 19.54
C PHE A 78 7.66 2.19 18.89
N GLY A 79 8.49 3.19 18.67
CA GLY A 79 9.75 3.07 17.93
C GLY A 79 9.54 3.08 16.41
N PRO A 80 10.57 2.76 15.63
CA PRO A 80 10.53 2.84 14.17
C PRO A 80 9.39 2.01 13.57
N LEU A 81 8.62 2.64 12.66
CA LEU A 81 7.49 2.09 11.92
C LEU A 81 7.63 2.49 10.46
N ILE A 82 6.99 1.78 9.55
CA ILE A 82 6.84 2.19 8.15
C ILE A 82 5.67 3.18 8.08
N ILE A 83 5.84 4.32 7.42
CA ILE A 83 4.74 5.22 7.11
C ILE A 83 4.13 4.79 5.77
N ASN A 84 2.81 4.52 5.74
CA ASN A 84 2.05 4.25 4.52
C ASN A 84 1.12 5.43 4.26
N ASP A 85 1.50 6.33 3.33
CA ASP A 85 0.78 7.57 3.06
C ASP A 85 0.10 7.52 1.69
N ILE A 86 -1.23 7.46 1.70
CA ILE A 86 -2.07 7.42 0.49
C ILE A 86 -1.97 8.66 -0.40
N SER A 87 -1.34 9.73 0.08
CA SER A 87 -1.20 11.01 -0.63
C SER A 87 0.23 11.37 -1.00
N ALA A 88 1.21 10.55 -0.61
CA ALA A 88 2.62 10.87 -0.78
C ALA A 88 3.00 12.26 -0.23
N GLY A 89 2.38 12.72 0.86
CA GLY A 89 2.59 14.03 1.49
C GLY A 89 1.84 15.19 0.84
N GLU A 90 0.90 14.94 -0.08
CA GLU A 90 0.12 16.04 -0.70
C GLU A 90 -1.01 16.53 0.21
N LEU A 91 -1.63 15.65 1.00
CA LEU A 91 -2.67 16.02 1.97
C LEU A 91 -2.09 16.64 3.24
N ASP A 92 -0.87 16.27 3.61
CA ASP A 92 -0.14 16.87 4.73
C ASP A 92 1.33 17.13 4.33
N PRO A 93 1.68 18.36 3.93
CA PRO A 93 3.02 18.72 3.50
C PRO A 93 4.12 18.55 4.57
N ALA A 94 3.76 18.35 5.84
CA ALA A 94 4.72 18.08 6.92
C ALA A 94 5.14 16.59 6.96
N MET A 95 4.39 15.69 6.33
CA MET A 95 4.65 14.25 6.36
C MET A 95 6.06 13.86 5.85
N PRO A 96 6.56 14.37 4.72
CA PRO A 96 7.93 14.05 4.27
C PRO A 96 9.00 14.43 5.28
N ALA A 97 8.85 15.58 5.96
CA ALA A 97 9.79 16.01 6.99
C ALA A 97 9.77 15.09 8.22
N VAL A 98 8.60 14.55 8.59
CA VAL A 98 8.47 13.54 9.65
C VAL A 98 9.20 12.25 9.26
N ALA A 99 8.96 11.72 8.06
CA ALA A 99 9.65 10.52 7.57
C ALA A 99 11.18 10.70 7.56
N ALA A 100 11.66 11.84 7.07
CA ALA A 100 13.08 12.18 7.03
C ALA A 100 13.68 12.31 8.45
N LYS A 101 13.00 13.02 9.37
CA LYS A 101 13.44 13.23 10.75
C LYS A 101 13.68 11.92 11.49
N TYR A 102 12.78 10.96 11.31
CA TYR A 102 12.88 9.67 12.01
C TYR A 102 13.64 8.60 11.22
N GLY A 103 14.00 8.86 9.96
CA GLY A 103 14.74 7.92 9.11
C GLY A 103 14.00 6.60 8.92
N VAL A 104 12.69 6.65 8.71
CA VAL A 104 11.83 5.47 8.59
C VAL A 104 11.43 5.22 7.14
N PRO A 105 11.12 3.97 6.74
CA PRO A 105 10.58 3.67 5.42
C PRO A 105 9.26 4.39 5.16
N TYR A 106 9.08 4.85 3.94
CA TYR A 106 7.93 5.65 3.50
C TYR A 106 7.34 5.10 2.22
N ILE A 107 6.09 4.66 2.29
CA ILE A 107 5.31 4.22 1.15
C ILE A 107 4.54 5.44 0.64
N ALA A 108 4.89 5.88 -0.56
CA ALA A 108 4.26 7.01 -1.25
C ALA A 108 3.26 6.49 -2.27
N MET A 109 1.97 6.84 -2.13
CA MET A 109 0.93 6.39 -3.05
C MET A 109 0.46 7.51 -3.98
N HIS A 110 0.19 7.16 -5.25
CA HIS A 110 -0.44 8.03 -6.23
C HIS A 110 -1.95 8.08 -6.05
N MET A 111 -2.47 9.28 -5.83
CA MET A 111 -3.90 9.60 -5.83
C MET A 111 -4.11 11.01 -6.41
N LYS A 112 -5.27 11.29 -7.00
CA LYS A 112 -5.72 12.66 -7.31
C LYS A 112 -6.78 13.09 -6.31
N GLY A 113 -6.68 14.34 -5.82
CA GLY A 113 -7.62 14.89 -4.83
C GLY A 113 -7.46 14.23 -3.46
N ASP A 114 -8.57 13.94 -2.84
CA ASP A 114 -8.68 13.32 -1.52
C ASP A 114 -9.64 12.10 -1.57
N PRO A 115 -9.77 11.32 -0.49
CA PRO A 115 -10.65 10.16 -0.47
C PRO A 115 -12.12 10.44 -0.80
N LYS A 116 -12.60 11.69 -0.62
CA LYS A 116 -13.98 12.08 -0.93
C LYS A 116 -14.16 12.44 -2.40
N THR A 117 -13.15 13.05 -3.03
CA THR A 117 -13.23 13.61 -4.39
C THR A 117 -12.60 12.73 -5.46
N MET A 118 -11.69 11.83 -5.10
CA MET A 118 -10.87 11.03 -6.02
C MET A 118 -11.67 10.26 -7.08
N GLN A 119 -12.88 9.79 -6.78
CA GLN A 119 -13.67 8.98 -7.71
C GLN A 119 -14.17 9.77 -8.94
N SER A 120 -14.26 11.09 -8.85
CA SER A 120 -14.60 11.98 -9.97
C SER A 120 -13.37 12.48 -10.75
N LEU A 121 -12.16 12.23 -10.26
CA LEU A 121 -10.91 12.78 -10.81
C LEU A 121 -10.17 11.71 -11.67
N THR A 122 -10.92 11.05 -12.55
CA THR A 122 -10.40 9.97 -13.41
C THR A 122 -9.96 10.46 -14.80
N ASP A 123 -9.97 11.75 -15.06
CA ASP A 123 -9.52 12.32 -16.33
C ASP A 123 -7.99 12.49 -16.33
N TYR A 124 -7.31 11.85 -17.28
CA TYR A 124 -5.87 11.88 -17.48
C TYR A 124 -5.55 12.26 -18.93
N LYS A 125 -4.52 13.07 -19.14
CA LYS A 125 -4.14 13.60 -20.46
C LYS A 125 -3.40 12.58 -21.33
N ARG A 126 -2.72 11.63 -20.69
CA ARG A 126 -1.96 10.53 -21.34
C ARG A 126 -2.51 9.19 -20.89
N ASP A 127 -1.92 8.08 -21.36
CA ASP A 127 -2.17 6.78 -20.76
C ASP A 127 -1.89 6.82 -19.25
N ILE A 128 -2.69 6.10 -18.48
CA ILE A 128 -2.62 6.17 -17.02
C ILE A 128 -1.25 5.77 -16.48
N THR A 129 -0.57 4.82 -17.12
CA THR A 129 0.76 4.39 -16.69
C THR A 129 1.78 5.51 -16.90
N ALA A 130 1.73 6.22 -18.03
CA ALA A 130 2.61 7.37 -18.28
C ALA A 130 2.35 8.51 -17.29
N GLU A 131 1.09 8.76 -16.91
CA GLU A 131 0.76 9.77 -15.91
C GLU A 131 1.30 9.40 -14.52
N VAL A 132 1.13 8.14 -14.10
CA VAL A 132 1.62 7.66 -12.80
C VAL A 132 3.15 7.66 -12.75
N VAL A 133 3.83 7.26 -13.83
CA VAL A 133 5.29 7.31 -13.90
C VAL A 133 5.78 8.76 -13.79
N ALA A 134 5.23 9.69 -14.59
CA ALA A 134 5.61 11.10 -14.55
C ALA A 134 5.33 11.75 -13.17
N TYR A 135 4.22 11.37 -12.53
CA TYR A 135 3.94 11.78 -11.16
C TYR A 135 5.05 11.34 -10.22
N PHE A 136 5.48 10.07 -10.26
CA PHE A 136 6.52 9.58 -9.36
C PHE A 136 7.91 10.13 -9.68
N GLU A 137 8.24 10.40 -10.95
CA GLU A 137 9.50 11.10 -11.29
C GLU A 137 9.59 12.45 -10.56
N ALA A 138 8.53 13.24 -10.60
CA ALA A 138 8.48 14.52 -9.91
C ALA A 138 8.38 14.35 -8.38
N ARG A 139 7.55 13.43 -7.91
CA ARG A 139 7.29 13.26 -6.48
C ARG A 139 8.48 12.70 -5.72
N VAL A 140 9.16 11.70 -6.28
CA VAL A 140 10.41 11.15 -5.73
C VAL A 140 11.45 12.24 -5.58
N ALA A 141 11.64 13.09 -6.59
CA ALA A 141 12.59 14.21 -6.50
C ALA A 141 12.27 15.13 -5.31
N ALA A 142 10.98 15.43 -5.09
CA ALA A 142 10.53 16.25 -3.96
C ALA A 142 10.73 15.54 -2.60
N LEU A 143 10.46 14.24 -2.51
CA LEU A 143 10.64 13.46 -1.29
C LEU A 143 12.12 13.33 -0.90
N LEU A 144 13.01 13.11 -1.88
CA LEU A 144 14.46 13.11 -1.66
C LEU A 144 14.97 14.49 -1.22
N ALA A 145 14.47 15.56 -1.84
CA ALA A 145 14.81 16.93 -1.44
C ALA A 145 14.31 17.28 -0.02
N ALA A 146 13.23 16.66 0.45
CA ALA A 146 12.75 16.76 1.83
C ALA A 146 13.61 15.95 2.83
N GLY A 147 14.62 15.19 2.37
CA GLY A 147 15.56 14.46 3.21
C GLY A 147 15.22 12.97 3.44
N ILE A 148 14.21 12.42 2.77
CA ILE A 148 13.95 10.97 2.84
C ILE A 148 15.06 10.25 2.08
N ALA A 149 15.70 9.24 2.70
CA ALA A 149 16.72 8.44 2.04
C ALA A 149 16.12 7.59 0.91
N ARG A 150 16.85 7.42 -0.20
CA ARG A 150 16.39 6.68 -1.38
C ARG A 150 15.94 5.26 -1.04
N GLU A 151 16.69 4.57 -0.19
CA GLU A 151 16.44 3.20 0.26
C GLU A 151 15.21 3.05 1.15
N HIS A 152 14.67 4.17 1.65
CA HIS A 152 13.44 4.19 2.45
C HIS A 152 12.18 4.40 1.61
N LEU A 153 12.30 4.72 0.31
CA LEU A 153 11.14 4.96 -0.53
C LEU A 153 10.57 3.67 -1.12
N VAL A 154 9.25 3.52 -1.02
CA VAL A 154 8.44 2.51 -1.69
C VAL A 154 7.34 3.23 -2.46
N LEU A 155 7.05 2.83 -3.69
CA LEU A 155 6.03 3.45 -4.53
C LEU A 155 4.78 2.58 -4.59
N ASP A 156 3.59 3.18 -4.42
CA ASP A 156 2.30 2.52 -4.62
C ASP A 156 1.54 3.21 -5.76
N PRO A 157 1.24 2.53 -6.88
CA PRO A 157 0.52 3.13 -8.00
C PRO A 157 -0.92 3.53 -7.67
N GLY A 158 -1.45 3.15 -6.51
CA GLY A 158 -2.78 3.53 -6.03
C GLY A 158 -3.90 2.90 -6.85
N PHE A 159 -3.90 1.58 -7.03
CA PHE A 159 -5.03 0.88 -7.65
C PHE A 159 -6.35 1.21 -6.96
N GLY A 160 -7.38 1.58 -7.74
CA GLY A 160 -8.70 1.95 -7.23
C GLY A 160 -8.82 3.39 -6.69
N PHE A 161 -7.73 4.18 -6.70
CA PHE A 161 -7.73 5.58 -6.32
C PHE A 161 -7.68 6.47 -7.57
N ALA A 162 -8.68 7.33 -7.75
CA ALA A 162 -8.81 8.24 -8.90
C ALA A 162 -8.63 7.54 -10.26
N LYS A 163 -9.11 6.32 -10.44
CA LYS A 163 -8.94 5.52 -11.65
C LYS A 163 -10.20 4.72 -11.96
N THR A 164 -10.59 4.66 -13.24
CA THR A 164 -11.67 3.77 -13.70
C THR A 164 -11.21 2.30 -13.63
N THR A 165 -12.13 1.37 -13.88
CA THR A 165 -11.79 -0.06 -13.96
C THR A 165 -10.77 -0.31 -15.06
N GLU A 166 -10.98 0.25 -16.26
CA GLU A 166 -10.13 0.12 -17.44
C GLU A 166 -8.73 0.68 -17.17
N GLN A 167 -8.65 1.87 -16.58
CA GLN A 167 -7.38 2.51 -16.19
C GLN A 167 -6.61 1.68 -15.15
N ASN A 168 -7.29 1.00 -14.25
CA ASN A 168 -6.61 0.10 -13.31
C ASN A 168 -5.98 -1.11 -14.02
N TYR A 169 -6.65 -1.68 -15.05
CA TYR A 169 -6.08 -2.77 -15.85
C TYR A 169 -4.94 -2.29 -16.76
N GLU A 170 -5.08 -1.11 -17.36
CA GLU A 170 -4.01 -0.48 -18.15
C GLU A 170 -2.76 -0.23 -17.27
N LEU A 171 -2.95 0.31 -16.07
CA LEU A 171 -1.87 0.55 -15.12
C LEU A 171 -1.21 -0.76 -14.66
N LEU A 172 -2.00 -1.82 -14.43
CA LEU A 172 -1.47 -3.13 -14.08
C LEU A 172 -0.62 -3.72 -15.21
N ALA A 173 -1.10 -3.65 -16.45
CA ALA A 173 -0.36 -4.12 -17.62
C ALA A 173 0.96 -3.34 -17.83
N GLY A 174 0.98 -2.06 -17.45
CA GLY A 174 2.16 -1.19 -17.55
C GLY A 174 2.99 -1.08 -16.26
N LEU A 175 2.71 -1.86 -15.21
CA LEU A 175 3.33 -1.72 -13.89
C LEU A 175 4.86 -1.83 -13.92
N HIS A 176 5.42 -2.64 -14.83
CA HIS A 176 6.86 -2.76 -15.05
C HIS A 176 7.54 -1.41 -15.36
N ARG A 177 6.82 -0.45 -15.99
CA ARG A 177 7.34 0.90 -16.27
C ARG A 177 7.55 1.69 -14.98
N LEU A 178 6.68 1.51 -13.97
CA LEU A 178 6.88 2.10 -12.66
C LEU A 178 8.04 1.41 -11.91
N CYS A 179 8.12 0.08 -11.97
CA CYS A 179 9.23 -0.68 -11.38
C CYS A 179 10.59 -0.28 -11.99
N ALA A 180 10.63 0.13 -13.26
CA ALA A 180 11.84 0.61 -13.94
C ALA A 180 12.42 1.91 -13.36
N LEU A 181 11.68 2.64 -12.50
CA LEU A 181 12.23 3.78 -11.75
C LEU A 181 13.25 3.35 -10.67
N GLY A 182 13.36 2.04 -10.41
CA GLY A 182 14.37 1.47 -9.49
C GLY A 182 14.04 1.65 -8.02
N TYR A 183 12.76 1.75 -7.68
CA TYR A 183 12.23 1.71 -6.31
C TYR A 183 11.37 0.46 -6.11
N PRO A 184 11.32 -0.12 -4.90
CA PRO A 184 10.34 -1.17 -4.60
C PRO A 184 8.92 -0.65 -4.86
N VAL A 185 8.08 -1.49 -5.48
CA VAL A 185 6.68 -1.16 -5.76
C VAL A 185 5.77 -2.02 -4.89
N LEU A 186 4.84 -1.35 -4.18
CA LEU A 186 3.75 -2.00 -3.47
C LEU A 186 2.51 -2.02 -4.36
N ALA A 187 1.85 -3.17 -4.45
CA ALA A 187 0.58 -3.34 -5.15
C ALA A 187 -0.55 -3.71 -4.17
N GLY A 188 -1.53 -2.81 -4.04
CA GLY A 188 -2.68 -2.96 -3.15
C GLY A 188 -3.99 -3.07 -3.94
N LEU A 189 -4.27 -4.22 -4.59
CA LEU A 189 -5.50 -4.41 -5.39
C LEU A 189 -6.51 -5.40 -4.77
N SER A 190 -6.16 -6.03 -3.66
CA SER A 190 -6.98 -7.08 -3.01
C SER A 190 -8.43 -6.65 -2.78
N ARG A 191 -9.36 -7.43 -3.29
CA ARG A 191 -10.81 -7.26 -3.16
C ARG A 191 -11.34 -5.89 -3.63
N LYS A 192 -10.58 -5.18 -4.50
CA LYS A 192 -10.98 -3.87 -5.04
C LYS A 192 -11.98 -3.97 -6.18
N SER A 193 -12.65 -2.87 -6.48
CA SER A 193 -13.73 -2.78 -7.47
C SER A 193 -13.31 -3.23 -8.86
N MET A 194 -12.07 -3.02 -9.25
CA MET A 194 -11.52 -3.50 -10.52
C MET A 194 -11.63 -5.04 -10.66
N ILE A 195 -11.68 -5.78 -9.55
CA ILE A 195 -11.82 -7.24 -9.56
C ILE A 195 -13.29 -7.63 -9.52
N TYR A 196 -14.00 -7.27 -8.45
CA TYR A 196 -15.35 -7.79 -8.23
C TYR A 196 -16.38 -7.29 -9.26
N ARG A 197 -16.17 -6.09 -9.86
CA ARG A 197 -17.05 -5.61 -10.94
C ARG A 197 -16.92 -6.44 -12.20
N VAL A 198 -15.70 -6.79 -12.60
CA VAL A 198 -15.44 -7.63 -13.78
C VAL A 198 -16.01 -9.04 -13.57
N LEU A 199 -15.96 -9.56 -12.35
CA LEU A 199 -16.50 -10.87 -12.02
C LEU A 199 -18.02 -10.88 -11.81
N GLY A 200 -18.68 -9.71 -11.77
CA GLY A 200 -20.08 -9.60 -11.36
C GLY A 200 -20.32 -10.11 -9.93
N ALA A 201 -19.34 -9.94 -9.06
CA ALA A 201 -19.27 -10.51 -7.72
C ALA A 201 -19.24 -9.44 -6.62
N THR A 202 -19.17 -9.89 -5.37
CA THR A 202 -18.94 -9.02 -4.21
C THR A 202 -17.45 -9.00 -3.84
N PRO A 203 -16.99 -8.04 -3.03
CA PRO A 203 -15.62 -8.05 -2.51
C PRO A 203 -15.24 -9.37 -1.80
N ALA A 204 -16.18 -9.97 -1.06
CA ALA A 204 -15.96 -11.25 -0.37
C ALA A 204 -15.74 -12.42 -1.32
N GLN A 205 -16.33 -12.38 -2.52
CA GLN A 205 -16.28 -13.43 -3.54
C GLN A 205 -15.12 -13.23 -4.54
N SER A 206 -14.30 -12.20 -4.37
CA SER A 206 -13.26 -11.82 -5.36
C SER A 206 -11.86 -12.37 -5.04
N LEU A 207 -11.76 -13.39 -4.19
CA LEU A 207 -10.49 -14.00 -3.80
C LEU A 207 -9.71 -14.55 -5.00
N ALA A 208 -10.36 -15.34 -5.87
CA ALA A 208 -9.70 -15.90 -7.06
C ALA A 208 -9.11 -14.81 -7.98
N GLY A 209 -9.86 -13.72 -8.21
CA GLY A 209 -9.37 -12.58 -8.97
C GLY A 209 -8.25 -11.83 -8.25
N THR A 210 -8.29 -11.74 -6.93
CA THR A 210 -7.21 -11.14 -6.13
C THR A 210 -5.91 -11.94 -6.29
N VAL A 211 -5.96 -13.26 -6.22
CA VAL A 211 -4.81 -14.16 -6.42
C VAL A 211 -4.25 -14.03 -7.84
N ALA A 212 -5.13 -14.08 -8.86
CA ALA A 212 -4.72 -13.97 -10.25
C ALA A 212 -4.00 -12.65 -10.56
N LEU A 213 -4.56 -11.52 -10.11
CA LEU A 213 -3.95 -10.22 -10.31
C LEU A 213 -2.74 -9.98 -9.37
N GLY A 214 -2.70 -10.61 -8.21
CA GLY A 214 -1.51 -10.63 -7.35
C GLY A 214 -0.32 -11.30 -8.03
N TRP A 215 -0.53 -12.43 -8.70
CA TRP A 215 0.47 -13.08 -9.55
C TRP A 215 0.96 -12.13 -10.66
N GLU A 216 0.04 -11.47 -11.35
CA GLU A 216 0.40 -10.52 -12.41
C GLU A 216 1.22 -9.33 -11.86
N CYS A 217 0.88 -8.79 -10.68
CA CYS A 217 1.69 -7.77 -10.03
C CYS A 217 3.14 -8.22 -9.81
N LEU A 218 3.33 -9.45 -9.29
CA LEU A 218 4.66 -10.02 -9.10
C LEU A 218 5.40 -10.19 -10.43
N ARG A 219 4.71 -10.68 -11.47
CA ARG A 219 5.27 -10.85 -12.82
C ARG A 219 5.71 -9.52 -13.44
N GLN A 220 5.00 -8.43 -13.13
CA GLN A 220 5.35 -7.07 -13.56
C GLN A 220 6.44 -6.42 -12.69
N GLY A 221 6.90 -7.07 -11.61
CA GLY A 221 8.00 -6.61 -10.78
C GLY A 221 7.60 -5.97 -9.44
N ALA A 222 6.35 -6.09 -9.01
CA ALA A 222 5.95 -5.64 -7.67
C ALA A 222 6.75 -6.38 -6.59
N ALA A 223 7.26 -5.64 -5.60
CA ALA A 223 8.04 -6.16 -4.48
C ALA A 223 7.18 -6.50 -3.26
N ILE A 224 6.01 -5.86 -3.13
CA ILE A 224 5.13 -6.00 -1.96
C ILE A 224 3.69 -6.13 -2.44
N LEU A 225 2.96 -7.12 -1.90
CA LEU A 225 1.51 -7.24 -2.07
C LEU A 225 0.81 -6.84 -0.78
N ARG A 226 -0.05 -5.82 -0.83
CA ARG A 226 -0.92 -5.43 0.29
C ARG A 226 -2.29 -6.09 0.14
N VAL A 227 -2.62 -7.01 1.04
CA VAL A 227 -3.75 -7.92 0.87
C VAL A 227 -4.61 -8.06 2.13
N HIS A 228 -5.85 -8.53 1.95
CA HIS A 228 -6.73 -8.97 3.04
C HIS A 228 -6.53 -10.46 3.35
N ASP A 229 -6.20 -11.27 2.34
CA ASP A 229 -6.13 -12.73 2.35
C ASP A 229 -4.65 -13.13 2.37
N VAL A 230 -4.09 -13.19 3.58
CA VAL A 230 -2.64 -13.31 3.78
C VAL A 230 -2.14 -14.67 3.31
N ARG A 231 -2.81 -15.76 3.71
CA ARG A 231 -2.40 -17.14 3.34
C ARG A 231 -2.27 -17.30 1.83
N GLU A 232 -3.31 -16.91 1.09
CA GLU A 232 -3.36 -17.03 -0.37
C GLU A 232 -2.30 -16.16 -1.05
N ALA A 233 -2.01 -15.00 -0.49
CA ALA A 233 -0.93 -14.14 -1.00
C ALA A 233 0.45 -14.75 -0.73
N VAL A 234 0.70 -15.32 0.45
CA VAL A 234 1.94 -16.02 0.80
C VAL A 234 2.14 -17.23 -0.12
N ASP A 235 1.10 -18.01 -0.35
CA ASP A 235 1.17 -19.16 -1.25
C ASP A 235 1.43 -18.71 -2.70
N THR A 236 0.80 -17.62 -3.14
CA THR A 236 1.06 -17.01 -4.45
C THR A 236 2.52 -16.60 -4.61
N VAL A 237 3.10 -15.93 -3.61
CA VAL A 237 4.51 -15.51 -3.61
C VAL A 237 5.44 -16.74 -3.64
N ARG A 238 5.15 -17.78 -2.86
CA ARG A 238 5.94 -19.01 -2.85
C ARG A 238 5.95 -19.72 -4.21
N ILE A 239 4.76 -19.85 -4.82
CA ILE A 239 4.64 -20.45 -6.15
C ILE A 239 5.33 -19.58 -7.20
N PHE A 240 5.19 -18.27 -7.15
CA PHE A 240 5.87 -17.35 -8.04
C PHE A 240 7.40 -17.47 -7.95
N ASN A 241 7.94 -17.49 -6.73
CA ASN A 241 9.38 -17.65 -6.52
C ASN A 241 9.89 -19.00 -7.08
N ALA A 242 9.15 -20.09 -6.87
CA ALA A 242 9.49 -21.40 -7.43
C ALA A 242 9.45 -21.39 -8.97
N TYR A 243 8.44 -20.74 -9.57
CA TYR A 243 8.34 -20.57 -11.02
C TYR A 243 9.55 -19.81 -11.57
N VAL A 244 9.86 -18.63 -11.00
CA VAL A 244 10.98 -17.79 -11.46
C VAL A 244 12.32 -18.52 -11.34
N GLN A 245 12.56 -19.26 -10.24
CA GLN A 245 13.79 -20.04 -10.05
C GLN A 245 14.00 -21.13 -11.12
N ASN A 246 12.92 -21.66 -11.69
CA ASN A 246 12.97 -22.77 -12.65
C ASN A 246 12.74 -22.35 -14.12
N SER A 247 12.25 -21.14 -14.38
CA SER A 247 11.93 -20.67 -15.74
C SER A 247 13.14 -20.14 -16.52
N GLY A 248 14.29 -19.96 -15.90
CA GLY A 248 15.46 -19.32 -16.54
C GLY A 248 15.29 -17.83 -16.82
N GLU A 249 14.16 -17.23 -16.51
CA GLU A 249 13.84 -15.81 -16.74
C GLU A 249 14.53 -14.83 -15.77
N ILE A 250 15.24 -15.35 -14.75
CA ILE A 250 15.90 -14.56 -13.68
C ILE A 250 16.99 -13.63 -14.24
N CYS A 251 17.50 -13.89 -15.43
CA CYS A 251 18.62 -13.12 -15.99
C CYS A 251 18.25 -11.71 -16.45
N GLN A 252 16.97 -11.40 -16.62
CA GLN A 252 16.53 -10.10 -17.16
C GLN A 252 15.95 -9.13 -16.11
N MET A 253 15.49 -9.60 -14.95
CA MET A 253 14.88 -8.77 -13.91
C MET A 253 15.86 -8.20 -12.87
N LYS A 254 17.14 -8.61 -12.91
CA LYS A 254 18.22 -8.15 -12.00
C LYS A 254 19.26 -7.23 -12.64
N LYS A 255 18.96 -6.65 -13.83
CA LYS A 255 19.87 -5.68 -14.45
C LYS A 255 19.22 -4.28 -14.43
#